data_000a1bc81065cfb7950ebb5c1eb250aa
#
_entry.id   000a1bc81065cfb7950ebb5c1eb250aa
#
_cell.length_a   1.000
_cell.length_b   1.000
_cell.length_c   1.000
_cell.angle_alpha   90.00
_cell.angle_beta   90.00
_cell.angle_gamma   90.00
#
_symmetry.space_group_name_H-M   'P 1'
#
loop_
_entity.id
_entity.type
_entity.pdbx_description
1 polymer ?
#
loop_
_entity_poly.entity_id
_entity_poly.type
_entity_poly.pdbx_seq_one_letter_code
_entity_poly.pdbx_strand_id
1 'polypeptide(L)'
;TTMLLDAGDLGVHSGTQEIMKAVPNDSKRPAEWIAQYIKHFSLPLKNNGALDYALLTHFDTDHIGQNGKLAIEKVGLDYKLTGITHVGNLLNISTLIDRGYPTYDYPTAAKVSGAHISNYKLYVAARDREGKKNEGFVIGSNSQIKLLKDPGSYPTFEVRNIVGNGKIWTGSGTTAKELVPSTASSSEQLNENRCSCGIRITYGNFDYFSAGDILGVEKAPEWFDIETPVARLLGETDVVVANHH
;
A
#
# COMPACT_ATOMS: atom_id res chain seq x y z
N THR A 1 8.41 -15.60 -4.35
CA THR A 1 7.40 -14.72 -3.70
C THR A 1 7.15 -13.53 -4.60
N THR A 2 5.90 -13.17 -4.73
CA THR A 2 5.44 -12.03 -5.54
C THR A 2 4.70 -11.04 -4.64
N MET A 3 4.98 -9.74 -4.82
CA MET A 3 4.32 -8.68 -4.08
C MET A 3 4.01 -7.51 -5.01
N LEU A 4 2.82 -6.94 -4.85
CA LEU A 4 2.41 -5.67 -5.47
C LEU A 4 2.32 -4.61 -4.38
N LEU A 5 2.93 -3.45 -4.61
CA LEU A 5 2.72 -2.25 -3.81
C LEU A 5 1.84 -1.31 -4.60
N ASP A 6 0.69 -0.99 -4.05
CA ASP A 6 -0.33 -0.12 -4.61
C ASP A 6 -0.82 -0.51 -6.02
N ALA A 7 -1.99 -0.06 -6.37
CA ALA A 7 -2.59 -0.19 -7.69
C ALA A 7 -3.63 0.90 -7.88
N GLY A 8 -3.16 2.10 -8.17
CA GLY A 8 -4.02 3.25 -8.42
C GLY A 8 -4.77 3.17 -9.76
N ASP A 9 -5.81 3.95 -9.88
CA ASP A 9 -6.53 4.21 -11.11
C ASP A 9 -7.18 5.58 -11.02
N LEU A 10 -6.48 6.59 -11.51
CA LEU A 10 -7.01 7.95 -11.61
C LEU A 10 -7.79 8.10 -12.92
N GLY A 11 -9.10 8.08 -12.82
CA GLY A 11 -9.95 8.32 -13.97
C GLY A 11 -9.88 9.75 -14.51
N VAL A 12 -9.61 10.73 -13.61
CA VAL A 12 -9.52 12.16 -13.94
C VAL A 12 -8.42 12.79 -13.12
N HIS A 13 -7.58 13.62 -13.74
CA HIS A 13 -6.53 14.35 -13.05
C HIS A 13 -7.12 15.31 -12.03
N SER A 14 -6.55 15.35 -10.82
CA SER A 14 -6.98 16.25 -9.75
C SER A 14 -6.87 17.71 -10.19
N GLY A 15 -7.97 18.48 -10.00
CA GLY A 15 -8.02 19.89 -10.36
C GLY A 15 -8.24 20.20 -11.84
N THR A 16 -8.36 19.19 -12.71
CA THR A 16 -8.69 19.34 -14.13
C THR A 16 -9.87 18.44 -14.51
N GLN A 17 -10.40 18.62 -15.73
CA GLN A 17 -11.38 17.68 -16.31
C GLN A 17 -10.70 16.67 -17.27
N GLU A 18 -9.37 16.66 -17.30
CA GLU A 18 -8.62 15.80 -18.19
C GLU A 18 -8.60 14.37 -17.65
N ILE A 19 -8.93 13.43 -18.53
CA ILE A 19 -8.82 12.01 -18.24
C ILE A 19 -7.35 11.62 -18.29
N MET A 20 -6.86 11.01 -17.21
CA MET A 20 -5.51 10.45 -17.20
C MET A 20 -5.46 9.22 -18.11
N LYS A 21 -4.56 9.28 -19.08
CA LYS A 21 -4.36 8.18 -20.01
C LYS A 21 -3.55 7.07 -19.38
N ALA A 22 -3.95 5.83 -19.65
CA ALA A 22 -3.16 4.67 -19.20
C ALA A 22 -1.83 4.58 -19.99
N VAL A 23 -0.79 4.14 -19.31
CA VAL A 23 0.51 3.85 -19.93
C VAL A 23 0.61 2.34 -20.15
N PRO A 24 1.07 1.86 -21.30
CA PRO A 24 1.68 2.59 -22.45
C PRO A 24 0.68 3.26 -23.41
N ASN A 25 -0.60 2.95 -23.31
CA ASN A 25 -1.67 3.55 -24.14
C ASN A 25 -3.05 3.23 -23.56
N ASP A 26 -4.10 3.80 -24.17
CA ASP A 26 -5.49 3.70 -23.68
C ASP A 26 -6.24 2.43 -24.15
N SER A 27 -5.55 1.44 -24.75
CA SER A 27 -6.21 0.21 -25.21
C SER A 27 -6.69 -0.70 -24.06
N LYS A 28 -6.20 -0.47 -22.85
CA LYS A 28 -6.57 -1.16 -21.61
C LYS A 28 -6.68 -0.20 -20.44
N ARG A 29 -7.40 -0.61 -19.41
CA ARG A 29 -7.45 0.09 -18.14
C ARG A 29 -6.11 -0.11 -17.37
N PRO A 30 -5.76 0.81 -16.46
CA PRO A 30 -4.54 0.68 -15.65
C PRO A 30 -4.37 -0.69 -15.02
N ALA A 31 -5.40 -1.24 -14.37
CA ALA A 31 -5.36 -2.55 -13.75
C ALA A 31 -5.09 -3.71 -14.74
N GLU A 32 -5.56 -3.59 -15.97
CA GLU A 32 -5.31 -4.60 -17.02
C GLU A 32 -3.84 -4.57 -17.46
N TRP A 33 -3.25 -3.37 -17.57
CA TRP A 33 -1.82 -3.21 -17.82
C TRP A 33 -0.96 -3.76 -16.69
N ILE A 34 -1.33 -3.44 -15.43
CA ILE A 34 -0.67 -3.99 -14.23
C ILE A 34 -0.73 -5.52 -14.25
N ALA A 35 -1.91 -6.09 -14.48
CA ALA A 35 -2.08 -7.54 -14.53
C ALA A 35 -1.29 -8.19 -15.68
N GLN A 36 -1.22 -7.55 -16.84
CA GLN A 36 -0.42 -8.03 -17.96
C GLN A 36 1.07 -7.99 -17.65
N TYR A 37 1.56 -6.90 -17.05
CA TYR A 37 2.95 -6.77 -16.60
C TYR A 37 3.30 -7.87 -15.59
N ILE A 38 2.48 -8.04 -14.56
CA ILE A 38 2.69 -9.08 -13.55
C ILE A 38 2.74 -10.47 -14.18
N LYS A 39 1.78 -10.81 -15.05
CA LYS A 39 1.78 -12.09 -15.76
C LYS A 39 3.04 -12.31 -16.59
N HIS A 40 3.51 -11.28 -17.28
CA HIS A 40 4.73 -11.36 -18.09
C HIS A 40 5.96 -11.70 -17.24
N PHE A 41 6.18 -10.98 -16.15
CA PHE A 41 7.33 -11.20 -15.29
C PHE A 41 7.22 -12.42 -14.36
N SER A 42 6.00 -12.92 -14.13
CA SER A 42 5.76 -14.13 -13.33
C SER A 42 5.81 -15.43 -14.13
N LEU A 43 6.06 -15.38 -15.43
CA LEU A 43 6.17 -16.60 -16.28
C LEU A 43 7.09 -17.67 -15.69
N PRO A 44 8.29 -17.33 -15.18
CA PRO A 44 9.18 -18.33 -14.57
C PRO A 44 8.59 -19.03 -13.34
N LEU A 45 7.64 -18.39 -12.65
CA LEU A 45 7.01 -18.91 -11.45
C LEU A 45 5.88 -19.91 -11.76
N LYS A 46 5.37 -19.92 -13.00
CA LYS A 46 4.25 -20.77 -13.46
C LYS A 46 2.98 -20.63 -12.60
N ASN A 47 2.75 -19.45 -12.00
CA ASN A 47 1.64 -19.18 -11.10
C ASN A 47 0.51 -18.34 -11.74
N ASN A 48 0.56 -18.14 -13.06
CA ASN A 48 -0.41 -17.35 -13.85
C ASN A 48 -0.59 -15.91 -13.33
N GLY A 49 0.47 -15.29 -12.79
CA GLY A 49 0.44 -13.95 -12.25
C GLY A 49 -0.21 -13.85 -10.86
N ALA A 50 -0.45 -14.97 -10.16
CA ALA A 50 -0.92 -14.90 -8.79
C ALA A 50 0.06 -14.15 -7.90
N LEU A 51 -0.49 -13.30 -7.02
CA LEU A 51 0.26 -12.52 -6.04
C LEU A 51 0.19 -13.19 -4.67
N ASP A 52 1.36 -13.39 -4.06
CA ASP A 52 1.42 -13.84 -2.67
C ASP A 52 0.96 -12.72 -1.73
N TYR A 53 1.36 -11.48 -2.04
CA TYR A 53 1.00 -10.29 -1.28
C TYR A 53 0.57 -9.13 -2.18
N ALA A 54 -0.39 -8.34 -1.70
CA ALA A 54 -0.58 -6.97 -2.12
C ALA A 54 -0.55 -6.09 -0.86
N LEU A 55 0.28 -5.04 -0.87
CA LEU A 55 0.35 -4.04 0.18
C LEU A 55 -0.18 -2.72 -0.38
N LEU A 56 -1.22 -2.19 0.26
CA LEU A 56 -1.68 -0.83 0.01
C LEU A 56 -1.07 0.09 1.06
N THR A 57 -0.27 1.03 0.59
CA THR A 57 0.45 1.94 1.48
C THR A 57 -0.49 2.88 2.19
N HIS A 58 -1.47 3.44 1.47
CA HIS A 58 -2.52 4.31 1.99
C HIS A 58 -3.73 4.34 1.04
N PHE A 59 -4.75 5.16 1.35
CA PHE A 59 -6.05 5.07 0.70
C PHE A 59 -6.36 6.17 -0.32
N ASP A 60 -5.38 6.96 -0.76
CA ASP A 60 -5.62 7.93 -1.81
C ASP A 60 -5.89 7.23 -3.16
N THR A 61 -6.60 7.93 -4.05
CA THR A 61 -7.17 7.33 -5.25
C THR A 61 -6.13 6.87 -6.27
N ASP A 62 -4.97 7.51 -6.27
CA ASP A 62 -3.80 7.14 -7.08
C ASP A 62 -3.05 5.92 -6.53
N HIS A 63 -3.43 5.42 -5.34
CA HIS A 63 -2.89 4.20 -4.73
C HIS A 63 -3.89 3.04 -4.68
N ILE A 64 -5.19 3.30 -4.47
CA ILE A 64 -6.20 2.23 -4.38
C ILE A 64 -7.21 2.21 -5.53
N GLY A 65 -7.32 3.29 -6.28
CA GLY A 65 -8.27 3.48 -7.38
C GLY A 65 -9.43 4.41 -7.03
N GLN A 66 -9.82 5.22 -8.02
CA GLN A 66 -10.88 6.21 -7.90
C GLN A 66 -12.26 5.59 -8.16
N ASN A 67 -13.18 5.67 -7.21
CA ASN A 67 -14.58 5.30 -7.41
C ASN A 67 -15.36 6.43 -8.13
N GLY A 68 -15.03 6.66 -9.39
CA GLY A 68 -15.64 7.67 -10.23
C GLY A 68 -16.42 7.08 -11.41
N LYS A 69 -16.71 7.91 -12.41
CA LYS A 69 -17.46 7.52 -13.62
C LYS A 69 -16.79 6.39 -14.43
N LEU A 70 -15.48 6.25 -14.30
CA LEU A 70 -14.70 5.24 -15.02
C LEU A 70 -14.56 3.92 -14.25
N ALA A 71 -14.98 3.84 -12.99
CA ALA A 71 -15.04 2.59 -12.24
C ALA A 71 -16.10 1.66 -12.85
N ILE A 72 -15.75 0.40 -13.05
CA ILE A 72 -16.55 -0.58 -13.79
C ILE A 72 -17.51 -1.28 -12.84
N GLU A 73 -18.80 -1.25 -13.13
CA GLU A 73 -19.78 -2.11 -12.47
C GLU A 73 -19.75 -3.51 -13.07
N LYS A 74 -19.74 -4.52 -12.22
CA LYS A 74 -19.78 -5.92 -12.64
C LYS A 74 -20.90 -6.65 -11.91
N VAL A 75 -21.76 -7.33 -12.67
CA VAL A 75 -22.87 -8.11 -12.11
C VAL A 75 -22.32 -9.15 -11.12
N GLY A 76 -22.94 -9.23 -9.95
CA GLY A 76 -22.57 -10.16 -8.89
C GLY A 76 -21.51 -9.61 -7.91
N LEU A 77 -21.01 -8.40 -8.12
CA LEU A 77 -20.15 -7.71 -7.15
C LEU A 77 -20.93 -6.56 -6.49
N ASP A 78 -20.69 -6.36 -5.21
CA ASP A 78 -21.21 -5.26 -4.41
C ASP A 78 -20.24 -4.05 -4.36
N TYR A 79 -19.14 -4.13 -5.13
CA TYR A 79 -18.14 -3.08 -5.31
C TYR A 79 -17.83 -2.88 -6.79
N LYS A 80 -17.29 -1.72 -7.13
CA LYS A 80 -16.85 -1.40 -8.50
C LYS A 80 -15.38 -1.76 -8.70
N LEU A 81 -15.04 -2.10 -9.94
CA LEU A 81 -13.68 -2.42 -10.35
C LEU A 81 -12.92 -1.15 -10.71
N THR A 82 -11.90 -0.84 -9.92
CA THR A 82 -10.97 0.29 -10.10
C THR A 82 -9.70 0.01 -9.31
N GLY A 83 -8.53 0.38 -9.80
CA GLY A 83 -7.29 0.17 -9.07
C GLY A 83 -7.14 -1.26 -8.54
N ILE A 84 -6.88 -1.37 -7.23
CA ILE A 84 -6.64 -2.68 -6.59
C ILE A 84 -7.84 -3.64 -6.68
N THR A 85 -9.07 -3.14 -6.65
CA THR A 85 -10.26 -3.99 -6.76
C THR A 85 -10.36 -4.63 -8.15
N HIS A 86 -9.91 -3.90 -9.18
CA HIS A 86 -9.84 -4.41 -10.54
C HIS A 86 -8.68 -5.39 -10.71
N VAL A 87 -7.50 -5.09 -10.17
CA VAL A 87 -6.36 -6.03 -10.17
C VAL A 87 -6.76 -7.34 -9.48
N GLY A 88 -7.40 -7.28 -8.30
CA GLY A 88 -7.86 -8.46 -7.57
C GLY A 88 -8.97 -9.25 -8.24
N ASN A 89 -9.70 -8.64 -9.22
CA ASN A 89 -10.62 -9.35 -10.09
C ASN A 89 -9.90 -10.07 -11.27
N LEU A 90 -8.74 -9.58 -11.68
CA LEU A 90 -7.95 -10.13 -12.79
C LEU A 90 -6.90 -11.16 -12.33
N LEU A 91 -6.39 -11.02 -11.11
CA LEU A 91 -5.35 -11.85 -10.51
C LEU A 91 -5.78 -12.34 -9.14
N ASN A 92 -5.36 -13.55 -8.77
CA ASN A 92 -5.51 -13.99 -7.39
C ASN A 92 -4.50 -13.29 -6.49
N ILE A 93 -4.97 -12.65 -5.40
CA ILE A 93 -4.17 -12.06 -4.34
C ILE A 93 -4.37 -12.93 -3.09
N SER A 94 -3.31 -13.59 -2.63
CA SER A 94 -3.38 -14.49 -1.47
C SER A 94 -3.59 -13.70 -0.18
N THR A 95 -2.71 -12.74 0.09
CA THR A 95 -2.82 -11.87 1.28
C THR A 95 -2.88 -10.42 0.84
N LEU A 96 -3.91 -9.71 1.26
CA LEU A 96 -4.05 -8.26 1.11
C LEU A 96 -3.69 -7.60 2.44
N ILE A 97 -2.78 -6.65 2.41
CA ILE A 97 -2.32 -5.93 3.60
C ILE A 97 -2.61 -4.44 3.38
N ASP A 98 -3.20 -3.79 4.36
CA ASP A 98 -3.40 -2.35 4.35
C ASP A 98 -3.20 -1.72 5.74
N ARG A 99 -3.19 -0.40 5.79
CA ARG A 99 -2.96 0.34 7.02
C ARG A 99 -4.15 0.37 7.99
N GLY A 100 -5.36 0.02 7.55
CA GLY A 100 -6.61 0.26 8.30
C GLY A 100 -7.34 -0.98 8.76
N TYR A 101 -7.12 -2.14 8.14
CA TYR A 101 -7.81 -3.36 8.49
C TYR A 101 -7.57 -3.78 9.96
N PRO A 102 -8.56 -4.24 10.71
CA PRO A 102 -9.97 -4.41 10.30
C PRO A 102 -10.87 -3.20 10.60
N THR A 103 -10.43 -2.19 11.36
CA THR A 103 -11.30 -1.17 11.94
C THR A 103 -11.48 0.07 11.06
N TYR A 104 -10.44 0.46 10.31
CA TYR A 104 -10.43 1.66 9.45
C TYR A 104 -10.76 2.95 10.21
N ASP A 105 -10.21 3.12 11.40
CA ASP A 105 -10.52 4.19 12.33
C ASP A 105 -9.33 5.13 12.68
N TYR A 106 -8.14 4.90 12.13
CA TYR A 106 -6.97 5.75 12.37
C TYR A 106 -6.76 6.77 11.23
N PRO A 107 -6.41 8.03 11.51
CA PRO A 107 -6.34 8.67 12.83
C PRO A 107 -7.71 8.90 13.47
N THR A 108 -8.77 8.93 12.70
CA THR A 108 -10.19 8.89 13.11
C THR A 108 -11.02 8.27 11.99
N ALA A 109 -12.13 7.61 12.31
CA ALA A 109 -13.02 7.01 11.32
C ALA A 109 -13.54 8.03 10.29
N ALA A 110 -13.70 9.29 10.67
CA ALA A 110 -14.13 10.37 9.77
C ALA A 110 -13.08 10.70 8.70
N LYS A 111 -11.79 10.55 9.01
CA LYS A 111 -10.69 10.77 8.04
C LYS A 111 -10.48 9.58 7.11
N VAL A 112 -10.94 8.37 7.50
CA VAL A 112 -10.91 7.17 6.65
C VAL A 112 -12.28 6.99 6.00
N SER A 113 -12.65 7.95 5.16
CA SER A 113 -13.98 8.03 4.53
C SER A 113 -13.87 8.51 3.08
N GLY A 114 -14.97 8.36 2.35
CA GLY A 114 -15.06 8.74 0.94
C GLY A 114 -15.55 7.59 0.08
N ALA A 115 -16.01 7.90 -1.13
CA ALA A 115 -16.61 6.91 -2.02
C ALA A 115 -15.63 5.81 -2.45
N HIS A 116 -14.36 6.16 -2.68
CA HIS A 116 -13.29 5.22 -3.04
C HIS A 116 -12.96 4.28 -1.89
N ILE A 117 -12.87 4.80 -0.65
CA ILE A 117 -12.61 4.00 0.55
C ILE A 117 -13.81 3.08 0.85
N SER A 118 -15.04 3.59 0.71
CA SER A 118 -16.25 2.76 0.86
C SER A 118 -16.27 1.61 -0.13
N ASN A 119 -15.93 1.87 -1.39
CA ASN A 119 -15.80 0.85 -2.42
C ASN A 119 -14.71 -0.19 -2.09
N TYR A 120 -13.57 0.27 -1.62
CA TYR A 120 -12.49 -0.61 -1.18
C TYR A 120 -12.90 -1.49 0.02
N LYS A 121 -13.57 -0.93 1.01
CA LYS A 121 -14.09 -1.69 2.17
C LYS A 121 -15.08 -2.78 1.74
N LEU A 122 -15.93 -2.53 0.75
CA LEU A 122 -16.81 -3.57 0.18
C LEU A 122 -16.01 -4.70 -0.47
N TYR A 123 -14.95 -4.38 -1.20
CA TYR A 123 -14.04 -5.38 -1.76
C TYR A 123 -13.36 -6.21 -0.66
N VAL A 124 -12.85 -5.59 0.40
CA VAL A 124 -12.26 -6.30 1.55
C VAL A 124 -13.28 -7.23 2.20
N ALA A 125 -14.50 -6.74 2.43
CA ALA A 125 -15.59 -7.56 2.98
C ALA A 125 -15.97 -8.74 2.05
N ALA A 126 -15.91 -8.55 0.73
CA ALA A 126 -16.11 -9.65 -0.22
C ALA A 126 -15.02 -10.70 -0.09
N ARG A 127 -13.75 -10.27 0.03
CA ARG A 127 -12.62 -11.18 0.27
C ARG A 127 -12.76 -11.97 1.58
N ASP A 128 -13.22 -11.32 2.66
CA ASP A 128 -13.49 -12.00 3.94
C ASP A 128 -14.58 -13.07 3.78
N ARG A 129 -15.67 -12.78 3.06
CA ARG A 129 -16.73 -13.74 2.77
C ARG A 129 -16.23 -14.94 1.94
N GLU A 130 -15.23 -14.72 1.09
CA GLU A 130 -14.57 -15.77 0.28
C GLU A 130 -13.48 -16.53 1.05
N GLY A 131 -13.23 -16.20 2.32
CA GLY A 131 -12.17 -16.81 3.13
C GLY A 131 -10.76 -16.41 2.71
N LYS A 132 -10.59 -15.34 1.92
CA LYS A 132 -9.30 -14.80 1.53
C LYS A 132 -8.69 -13.97 2.67
N LYS A 133 -7.38 -13.97 2.76
CA LYS A 133 -6.67 -13.33 3.84
C LYS A 133 -6.57 -11.81 3.65
N ASN A 134 -7.02 -11.05 4.66
CA ASN A 134 -6.78 -9.62 4.80
C ASN A 134 -6.08 -9.36 6.14
N GLU A 135 -5.12 -8.44 6.16
CA GLU A 135 -4.34 -8.10 7.35
C GLU A 135 -4.13 -6.59 7.50
N GLY A 136 -4.15 -6.10 8.72
CA GLY A 136 -3.64 -4.78 9.05
C GLY A 136 -2.10 -4.79 9.04
N PHE A 137 -1.49 -3.71 8.56
CA PHE A 137 -0.04 -3.56 8.54
C PHE A 137 0.54 -3.47 9.95
N VAL A 138 1.47 -4.33 10.28
CA VAL A 138 2.08 -4.43 11.63
C VAL A 138 3.48 -3.82 11.61
N ILE A 139 3.61 -2.59 12.12
CA ILE A 139 4.89 -1.87 12.16
C ILE A 139 5.90 -2.62 13.05
N GLY A 140 7.15 -2.71 12.59
CA GLY A 140 8.22 -3.44 13.24
C GLY A 140 8.26 -4.93 12.88
N SER A 141 7.22 -5.48 12.27
CA SER A 141 7.19 -6.90 11.88
C SER A 141 8.22 -7.19 10.78
N ASN A 142 8.88 -8.34 10.89
CA ASN A 142 9.66 -8.97 9.81
C ASN A 142 9.14 -10.37 9.46
N SER A 143 7.94 -10.65 9.91
CA SER A 143 7.31 -11.96 9.72
C SER A 143 5.95 -11.89 9.03
N GLN A 144 5.44 -10.69 8.77
CA GLN A 144 4.18 -10.47 8.07
C GLN A 144 4.34 -10.71 6.55
N ILE A 145 5.40 -10.19 5.96
CA ILE A 145 5.75 -10.41 4.55
C ILE A 145 7.01 -11.26 4.51
N LYS A 146 6.93 -12.45 3.93
CA LYS A 146 8.01 -13.43 3.93
C LYS A 146 8.34 -13.93 2.53
N LEU A 147 9.58 -14.36 2.36
CA LEU A 147 9.94 -15.17 1.22
C LEU A 147 9.29 -16.55 1.39
N LEU A 148 8.29 -16.87 0.55
CA LEU A 148 7.52 -18.11 0.66
C LEU A 148 8.14 -19.27 -0.10
N LYS A 149 8.89 -18.99 -1.17
CA LYS A 149 9.54 -20.01 -1.98
C LYS A 149 11.00 -20.11 -1.62
N ASP A 150 11.39 -21.28 -1.13
CA ASP A 150 12.77 -21.65 -0.80
C ASP A 150 13.49 -20.64 0.12
N PRO A 151 12.90 -20.26 1.28
CA PRO A 151 13.50 -19.29 2.17
C PRO A 151 14.86 -19.72 2.73
N GLY A 152 15.10 -21.05 2.82
CA GLY A 152 16.36 -21.61 3.31
C GLY A 152 17.56 -21.27 2.43
N SER A 153 17.37 -21.10 1.13
CA SER A 153 18.44 -20.69 0.21
C SER A 153 18.75 -19.19 0.25
N TYR A 154 17.95 -18.41 0.97
CA TYR A 154 18.07 -16.95 1.06
C TYR A 154 18.02 -16.47 2.51
N PRO A 155 18.95 -16.90 3.37
CA PRO A 155 18.83 -16.70 4.83
C PRO A 155 18.97 -15.24 5.26
N THR A 156 19.50 -14.36 4.40
CA THR A 156 19.64 -12.93 4.67
C THR A 156 18.51 -12.09 4.08
N PHE A 157 17.53 -12.72 3.44
CA PHE A 157 16.39 -11.98 2.92
C PHE A 157 15.42 -11.62 4.05
N GLU A 158 15.10 -10.35 4.19
CA GLU A 158 14.10 -9.85 5.13
C GLU A 158 13.23 -8.77 4.47
N VAL A 159 11.95 -8.77 4.81
CA VAL A 159 11.06 -7.62 4.62
C VAL A 159 10.69 -7.10 5.99
N ARG A 160 11.06 -5.86 6.28
CA ARG A 160 10.79 -5.18 7.55
C ARG A 160 9.77 -4.08 7.35
N ASN A 161 8.69 -4.09 8.13
CA ASN A 161 7.70 -3.02 8.19
C ASN A 161 8.27 -1.86 9.02
N ILE A 162 8.52 -0.72 8.40
CA ILE A 162 9.28 0.39 9.00
C ILE A 162 8.38 1.44 9.63
N VAL A 163 7.35 1.89 8.92
CA VAL A 163 6.53 3.05 9.27
C VAL A 163 5.09 2.85 8.81
N GLY A 164 4.15 3.45 9.49
CA GLY A 164 2.73 3.47 9.11
C GLY A 164 1.87 4.05 10.23
N ASN A 165 0.79 4.72 9.89
CA ASN A 165 -0.17 5.27 10.86
C ASN A 165 0.50 6.08 11.99
N GLY A 166 1.50 6.92 11.66
CA GLY A 166 2.19 7.75 12.65
C GLY A 166 3.06 6.99 13.65
N LYS A 167 3.38 5.73 13.37
CA LYS A 167 4.30 4.89 14.15
C LYS A 167 5.51 4.54 13.33
N ILE A 168 6.64 4.37 13.99
CA ILE A 168 7.90 3.95 13.37
C ILE A 168 8.53 2.80 14.17
N TRP A 169 9.13 1.85 13.47
CA TRP A 169 9.96 0.82 14.09
C TRP A 169 11.10 1.45 14.89
N THR A 170 11.45 0.87 16.03
CA THR A 170 12.47 1.43 16.93
C THR A 170 13.92 1.07 16.55
N GLY A 171 14.10 0.26 15.49
CA GLY A 171 15.43 -0.27 15.12
C GLY A 171 15.78 -1.56 15.83
N SER A 172 14.92 -2.06 16.75
CA SER A 172 15.18 -3.27 17.52
C SER A 172 13.95 -4.16 17.65
N GLY A 173 14.14 -5.47 17.52
CA GLY A 173 13.07 -6.46 17.63
C GLY A 173 11.90 -6.15 16.69
N THR A 174 10.70 -6.21 17.22
CA THR A 174 9.45 -5.87 16.51
C THR A 174 8.74 -4.66 17.15
N THR A 175 9.43 -3.89 17.96
CA THR A 175 8.85 -2.76 18.69
C THR A 175 8.68 -1.55 17.78
N ALA A 176 7.59 -0.83 18.00
CA ALA A 176 7.29 0.44 17.33
C ALA A 176 7.07 1.54 18.36
N LYS A 177 7.33 2.78 17.99
CA LYS A 177 7.03 3.98 18.79
C LYS A 177 6.09 4.90 18.04
N GLU A 178 5.27 5.63 18.78
CA GLU A 178 4.43 6.71 18.25
C GLU A 178 5.30 7.89 17.84
N LEU A 179 4.97 8.49 16.70
CA LEU A 179 5.49 9.80 16.28
C LEU A 179 4.52 10.91 16.67
N VAL A 180 3.21 10.64 16.59
CA VAL A 180 2.17 11.61 16.93
C VAL A 180 1.92 11.60 18.43
N PRO A 181 2.05 12.75 19.13
CA PRO A 181 1.76 12.83 20.55
C PRO A 181 0.28 12.49 20.85
N SER A 182 0.03 11.84 21.98
CA SER A 182 -1.33 11.57 22.44
C SER A 182 -2.15 12.84 22.74
N THR A 183 -1.46 13.97 22.90
CA THR A 183 -2.05 15.31 23.14
C THR A 183 -2.37 16.06 21.85
N ALA A 184 -2.03 15.51 20.67
CA ALA A 184 -2.32 16.15 19.40
C ALA A 184 -3.83 16.37 19.21
N SER A 185 -4.22 17.60 18.88
CA SER A 185 -5.60 17.96 18.59
C SER A 185 -6.10 17.33 17.28
N SER A 186 -7.39 17.39 17.02
CA SER A 186 -7.98 16.86 15.80
C SER A 186 -7.45 17.50 14.51
N SER A 187 -7.04 18.78 14.57
CA SER A 187 -6.42 19.51 13.46
C SER A 187 -4.95 19.12 13.23
N GLU A 188 -4.32 18.55 14.24
CA GLU A 188 -2.92 18.11 14.24
C GLU A 188 -2.77 16.60 13.96
N GLN A 189 -3.85 15.90 13.68
CA GLN A 189 -3.82 14.52 13.22
C GLN A 189 -3.27 14.41 11.80
N LEU A 190 -2.59 13.32 11.51
CA LEU A 190 -2.02 13.05 10.21
C LEU A 190 -3.10 13.04 9.10
N ASN A 191 -2.70 13.50 7.92
CA ASN A 191 -3.47 13.28 6.70
C ASN A 191 -3.19 11.86 6.14
N GLU A 192 -3.88 11.50 5.07
CA GLU A 192 -3.79 10.17 4.47
C GLU A 192 -2.36 9.80 4.05
N ASN A 193 -1.67 10.69 3.32
CA ASN A 193 -0.29 10.45 2.86
C ASN A 193 0.67 10.14 4.01
N ARG A 194 0.59 10.89 5.12
CA ARG A 194 1.45 10.68 6.30
C ARG A 194 1.13 9.39 7.07
N CYS A 195 0.01 8.75 6.78
CA CYS A 195 -0.34 7.45 7.32
C CYS A 195 0.23 6.28 6.52
N SER A 196 0.91 6.55 5.40
CA SER A 196 1.44 5.53 4.49
C SER A 196 2.28 4.47 5.18
N CYS A 197 2.11 3.24 4.73
CA CYS A 197 2.93 2.10 5.13
C CYS A 197 4.25 2.08 4.36
N GLY A 198 5.36 1.90 5.06
CA GLY A 198 6.68 1.77 4.45
C GLY A 198 7.39 0.49 4.86
N ILE A 199 8.06 -0.13 3.90
CA ILE A 199 8.83 -1.36 4.08
C ILE A 199 10.27 -1.19 3.64
N ARG A 200 11.18 -1.90 4.33
CA ARG A 200 12.55 -2.15 3.85
C ARG A 200 12.66 -3.61 3.43
N ILE A 201 13.25 -3.86 2.28
CA ILE A 201 13.65 -5.18 1.80
C ILE A 201 15.16 -5.25 1.87
N THR A 202 15.70 -6.22 2.59
CA THR A 202 17.13 -6.47 2.73
C THR A 202 17.48 -7.82 2.12
N TYR A 203 18.58 -7.89 1.37
CA TYR A 203 19.17 -9.15 0.92
C TYR A 203 20.70 -9.03 0.88
N GLY A 204 21.37 -9.70 1.80
CA GLY A 204 22.81 -9.52 1.99
C GLY A 204 23.14 -8.08 2.39
N ASN A 205 23.92 -7.39 1.56
CA ASN A 205 24.27 -5.98 1.77
C ASN A 205 23.37 -5.03 0.96
N PHE A 206 22.37 -5.53 0.25
CA PHE A 206 21.48 -4.72 -0.57
C PHE A 206 20.23 -4.35 0.24
N ASP A 207 19.90 -3.07 0.25
CA ASP A 207 18.70 -2.50 0.89
C ASP A 207 17.86 -1.70 -0.11
N TYR A 208 16.57 -1.99 -0.12
CA TYR A 208 15.55 -1.26 -0.87
C TYR A 208 14.50 -0.73 0.09
N PHE A 209 14.08 0.52 -0.07
CA PHE A 209 13.02 1.14 0.72
C PHE A 209 11.92 1.75 -0.16
N SER A 210 10.67 1.58 0.27
CA SER A 210 9.49 2.23 -0.31
C SER A 210 8.45 2.47 0.77
N ALA A 211 7.81 3.65 0.78
CA ALA A 211 6.87 4.05 1.82
C ALA A 211 5.67 4.88 1.33
N GLY A 212 5.19 4.61 0.11
CA GLY A 212 4.06 5.36 -0.44
C GLY A 212 4.31 6.86 -0.43
N ASP A 213 3.41 7.62 0.18
CA ASP A 213 3.40 9.08 0.14
C ASP A 213 3.76 9.74 1.47
N ILE A 214 4.66 9.13 2.27
CA ILE A 214 5.18 9.82 3.45
C ILE A 214 5.82 11.15 3.05
N LEU A 215 5.71 12.13 3.93
CA LEU A 215 6.15 13.50 3.68
C LEU A 215 7.17 13.95 4.71
N GLY A 216 8.15 14.72 4.25
CA GLY A 216 8.95 15.63 5.06
C GLY A 216 8.29 17.01 5.12
N VAL A 217 8.49 17.75 6.20
CA VAL A 217 8.04 19.13 6.34
C VAL A 217 9.04 19.97 7.11
N GLU A 218 9.27 21.19 6.64
CA GLU A 218 10.15 22.14 7.33
C GLU A 218 9.45 22.91 8.47
N LYS A 219 8.11 22.86 8.52
CA LYS A 219 7.30 23.66 9.46
C LYS A 219 6.31 22.83 10.23
N ALA A 220 6.19 23.11 11.52
CA ALA A 220 5.37 22.47 12.56
C ALA A 220 3.95 22.02 12.14
N PRO A 221 3.38 21.01 12.82
CA PRO A 221 3.97 20.28 13.95
C PRO A 221 5.09 19.32 13.52
N GLU A 222 6.08 19.12 14.41
CA GLU A 222 7.28 18.31 14.12
C GLU A 222 6.93 16.88 13.63
N TRP A 223 5.89 16.26 14.20
CA TRP A 223 5.48 14.90 13.82
C TRP A 223 4.79 14.80 12.45
N PHE A 224 4.63 15.90 11.74
CA PHE A 224 4.23 15.87 10.33
C PHE A 224 5.40 15.49 9.41
N ASP A 225 6.62 15.63 9.89
CA ASP A 225 7.81 15.14 9.21
C ASP A 225 8.01 13.66 9.51
N ILE A 226 7.48 12.82 8.65
CA ILE A 226 7.63 11.35 8.74
C ILE A 226 8.94 10.91 8.08
N GLU A 227 9.40 11.60 7.03
CA GLU A 227 10.59 11.20 6.27
C GLU A 227 11.88 11.30 7.09
N THR A 228 12.09 12.39 7.82
CA THR A 228 13.33 12.58 8.58
C THR A 228 13.58 11.49 9.62
N PRO A 229 12.63 11.11 10.50
CA PRO A 229 12.85 10.01 11.42
C PRO A 229 13.02 8.66 10.71
N VAL A 230 12.35 8.44 9.57
CA VAL A 230 12.53 7.23 8.75
C VAL A 230 13.93 7.20 8.16
N ALA A 231 14.39 8.27 7.54
CA ALA A 231 15.73 8.34 6.94
C ALA A 231 16.84 8.12 7.98
N ARG A 232 16.69 8.70 9.18
CA ARG A 232 17.65 8.48 10.29
C ARG A 232 17.67 7.02 10.78
N LEU A 233 16.53 6.35 10.74
CA LEU A 233 16.42 4.94 11.14
C LEU A 233 17.04 4.00 10.09
N LEU A 234 16.79 4.27 8.81
CA LEU A 234 17.27 3.43 7.71
C LEU A 234 18.79 3.54 7.53
N GLY A 235 19.37 4.74 7.69
CA GLY A 235 20.77 4.99 7.37
C GLY A 235 21.02 4.92 5.86
N GLU A 236 22.18 4.39 5.46
CA GLU A 236 22.51 4.15 4.06
C GLU A 236 21.57 3.11 3.47
N THR A 237 21.06 3.37 2.27
CA THR A 237 20.12 2.52 1.53
C THR A 237 20.47 2.57 0.06
N ASP A 238 20.59 1.41 -0.61
CA ASP A 238 21.01 1.33 -2.02
C ASP A 238 19.95 1.89 -2.97
N VAL A 239 18.68 1.62 -2.69
CA VAL A 239 17.56 2.08 -3.50
C VAL A 239 16.44 2.62 -2.63
N VAL A 240 16.07 3.85 -2.89
CA VAL A 240 14.90 4.50 -2.27
C VAL A 240 13.92 4.89 -3.38
N VAL A 241 12.67 4.47 -3.25
CA VAL A 241 11.60 5.02 -4.07
C VAL A 241 11.28 6.40 -3.53
N ALA A 242 11.30 7.43 -4.40
CA ALA A 242 10.91 8.77 -4.01
C ALA A 242 9.46 8.75 -3.51
N ASN A 243 9.26 9.22 -2.28
CA ASN A 243 7.95 9.27 -1.70
C ASN A 243 7.21 10.50 -2.24
N HIS A 244 5.89 10.37 -2.41
CA HIS A 244 4.98 11.46 -2.80
C HIS A 244 5.47 12.28 -4.00
N HIS A 245 4.84 12.16 -5.13
CA HIS A 245 5.07 12.89 -6.39
C HIS A 245 6.22 13.88 -6.43
#